data_0654179893e1ea9ecd45b9236882dffb
#
_entry.id   0654179893e1ea9ecd45b9236882dffb
#
_cell.length_a   1.000
_cell.length_b   1.000
_cell.length_c   1.000
_cell.angle_alpha   90.00
_cell.angle_beta   90.00
_cell.angle_gamma   90.00
#
_symmetry.space_group_name_H-M   'P 1'
#
loop_
_entity.id
_entity.type
_entity.pdbx_description
1 polymer ?
#
loop_
_entity_poly.entity_id
_entity_poly.type
_entity_poly.pdbx_seq_one_letter_code
_entity_poly.pdbx_strand_id
1 'polypeptide(L)'
;DVYKRQSLSALRVAELAMEAGVPRGVLNIVTGTGPGAGEPIGLHPGIDMVSFTGSTETGRRFLRYAADSNLKKVVLECGGKNPAIVMDDAENLDLVAEHLVNGAFWNMGENCSATSRLIVHEDVREALMPKILARVRDWRMGDPLDPSNHLGSLIDDEHCAKVSGYLAEAGKGVETLVGGTVEGNYSVSYTHL
;
A
#
# COMPACT_ATOMS: atom_id res chain seq x y z
N ASP A 1 -9.78 0.67 10.17
CA ASP A 1 -8.57 1.00 9.41
C ASP A 1 -7.66 1.87 10.29
N VAL A 2 -6.65 1.27 10.92
CA VAL A 2 -5.91 1.91 12.02
C VAL A 2 -4.99 3.04 11.53
N TYR A 3 -4.51 2.99 10.30
CA TYR A 3 -3.68 4.05 9.73
C TYR A 3 -4.45 5.04 8.85
N LYS A 4 -5.69 4.76 8.56
CA LYS A 4 -6.58 5.72 7.91
C LYS A 4 -7.29 6.53 8.98
N ARG A 5 -6.56 7.43 9.60
CA ARG A 5 -7.10 8.33 10.64
C ARG A 5 -8.15 9.31 10.11
N GLN A 6 -8.39 9.31 8.80
CA GLN A 6 -9.39 10.13 8.14
C GLN A 6 -10.33 9.25 7.33
N SER A 7 -11.62 9.38 7.62
CA SER A 7 -12.71 8.68 6.93
C SER A 7 -13.65 9.64 6.19
N LEU A 8 -13.21 10.88 5.95
CA LEU A 8 -14.05 11.93 5.36
C LEU A 8 -14.58 11.54 3.98
N SER A 9 -13.76 10.93 3.13
CA SER A 9 -14.19 10.46 1.81
C SER A 9 -15.22 9.34 1.90
N ALA A 10 -15.07 8.39 2.85
CA ALA A 10 -16.04 7.34 3.08
C ALA A 10 -17.37 7.90 3.59
N LEU A 11 -17.35 8.87 4.51
CA LEU A 11 -18.55 9.57 4.98
C LEU A 11 -19.24 10.29 3.82
N ARG A 12 -18.48 10.99 2.96
CA ARG A 12 -19.05 11.64 1.77
C ARG A 12 -19.68 10.65 0.80
N VAL A 13 -19.08 9.48 0.61
CA VAL A 13 -19.69 8.40 -0.21
C VAL A 13 -21.02 7.96 0.37
N ALA A 14 -21.14 7.81 1.70
CA ALA A 14 -22.42 7.45 2.32
C ALA A 14 -23.50 8.53 2.12
N GLU A 15 -23.14 9.82 2.22
CA GLU A 15 -24.06 10.93 1.92
C GLU A 15 -24.55 10.87 0.47
N LEU A 16 -23.61 10.72 -0.49
CA LEU A 16 -23.94 10.61 -1.92
C LEU A 16 -24.81 9.39 -2.22
N ALA A 17 -24.58 8.27 -1.52
CA ALA A 17 -25.41 7.08 -1.66
C ALA A 17 -26.87 7.36 -1.22
N MET A 18 -27.07 8.08 -0.12
CA MET A 18 -28.40 8.50 0.33
C MET A 18 -29.05 9.49 -0.65
N GLU A 19 -28.29 10.46 -1.15
CA GLU A 19 -28.75 11.42 -2.18
C GLU A 19 -29.18 10.68 -3.45
N ALA A 20 -28.49 9.59 -3.81
CA ALA A 20 -28.81 8.73 -4.95
C ALA A 20 -29.98 7.77 -4.70
N GLY A 21 -30.60 7.79 -3.53
CA GLY A 21 -31.78 6.99 -3.21
C GLY A 21 -31.49 5.63 -2.56
N VAL A 22 -30.29 5.35 -2.10
CA VAL A 22 -30.02 4.14 -1.30
C VAL A 22 -30.80 4.23 0.01
N PRO A 23 -31.64 3.23 0.35
CA PRO A 23 -32.45 3.28 1.56
C PRO A 23 -31.60 3.38 2.83
N ARG A 24 -32.10 4.08 3.83
CA ARG A 24 -31.44 4.21 5.13
C ARG A 24 -31.17 2.84 5.77
N GLY A 25 -29.97 2.66 6.31
CA GLY A 25 -29.56 1.41 6.97
C GLY A 25 -28.93 0.37 6.04
N VAL A 26 -28.98 0.57 4.71
CA VAL A 26 -28.31 -0.32 3.73
C VAL A 26 -26.79 -0.10 3.72
N LEU A 27 -26.35 1.17 3.75
CA LEU A 27 -24.96 1.54 3.88
C LEU A 27 -24.75 2.33 5.17
N ASN A 28 -23.91 1.84 6.07
CA ASN A 28 -23.58 2.47 7.33
C ASN A 28 -22.07 2.63 7.45
N ILE A 29 -21.59 3.85 7.73
CA ILE A 29 -20.19 4.14 7.99
C ILE A 29 -20.00 4.34 9.49
N VAL A 30 -19.21 3.48 10.11
CA VAL A 30 -18.85 3.56 11.52
C VAL A 30 -17.38 3.89 11.62
N THR A 31 -17.05 5.01 12.22
CA THR A 31 -15.67 5.43 12.44
C THR A 31 -15.19 5.05 13.83
N GLY A 32 -13.90 4.72 13.97
CA GLY A 32 -13.33 4.37 15.26
C GLY A 32 -11.98 3.68 15.12
N THR A 33 -11.36 3.40 16.25
CA THR A 33 -10.12 2.63 16.32
C THR A 33 -10.38 1.14 16.09
N GLY A 34 -9.31 0.38 15.82
CA GLY A 34 -9.40 -1.07 15.70
C GLY A 34 -10.10 -1.72 16.90
N PRO A 35 -9.65 -1.46 18.16
CA PRO A 35 -10.32 -1.96 19.36
C PRO A 35 -11.73 -1.40 19.59
N GLY A 36 -11.99 -0.13 19.21
CA GLY A 36 -13.26 0.53 19.48
C GLY A 36 -14.38 0.21 18.49
N ALA A 37 -14.03 -0.09 17.23
CA ALA A 37 -15.02 -0.38 16.18
C ALA A 37 -14.74 -1.72 15.48
N GLY A 38 -13.49 -2.01 15.12
CA GLY A 38 -13.15 -3.22 14.37
C GLY A 38 -13.37 -4.51 15.16
N GLU A 39 -12.92 -4.57 16.41
CA GLU A 39 -13.09 -5.74 17.27
C GLU A 39 -14.58 -6.02 17.62
N PRO A 40 -15.38 -5.02 18.04
CA PRO A 40 -16.81 -5.24 18.22
C PRO A 40 -17.53 -5.74 16.96
N ILE A 41 -17.17 -5.24 15.77
CA ILE A 41 -17.70 -5.75 14.50
C ILE A 41 -17.29 -7.21 14.30
N GLY A 42 -16.02 -7.52 14.54
CA GLY A 42 -15.49 -8.88 14.42
C GLY A 42 -16.19 -9.89 15.32
N LEU A 43 -16.48 -9.51 16.56
CA LEU A 43 -17.12 -10.35 17.60
C LEU A 43 -18.65 -10.37 17.54
N HIS A 44 -19.30 -9.46 16.81
CA HIS A 44 -20.75 -9.31 16.85
C HIS A 44 -21.48 -10.50 16.22
N PRO A 45 -22.37 -11.21 16.96
CA PRO A 45 -23.02 -12.43 16.46
C PRO A 45 -24.05 -12.17 15.36
N GLY A 46 -24.53 -10.94 15.20
CA GLY A 46 -25.48 -10.53 14.14
C GLY A 46 -24.79 -10.08 12.83
N ILE A 47 -23.49 -10.28 12.68
CA ILE A 47 -22.75 -10.00 11.44
C ILE A 47 -22.37 -11.34 10.79
N ASP A 48 -22.81 -11.56 9.57
CA ASP A 48 -22.66 -12.83 8.86
C ASP A 48 -21.31 -12.95 8.14
N MET A 49 -20.71 -11.82 7.76
CA MET A 49 -19.44 -11.79 7.04
C MET A 49 -18.62 -10.53 7.37
N VAL A 50 -17.32 -10.69 7.46
CA VAL A 50 -16.35 -9.59 7.50
C VAL A 50 -15.41 -9.69 6.31
N SER A 51 -15.26 -8.60 5.56
CA SER A 51 -14.18 -8.41 4.60
C SER A 51 -13.19 -7.40 5.17
N PHE A 52 -11.93 -7.79 5.28
CA PHE A 52 -10.88 -6.99 5.88
C PHE A 52 -9.72 -6.81 4.91
N THR A 53 -9.27 -5.58 4.75
CA THR A 53 -8.03 -5.24 4.04
C THR A 53 -7.08 -4.55 5.00
N GLY A 54 -5.85 -5.05 5.11
CA GLY A 54 -4.84 -4.48 5.99
C GLY A 54 -3.71 -5.45 6.35
N SER A 55 -3.13 -5.33 7.55
CA SER A 55 -2.01 -6.17 7.96
C SER A 55 -2.42 -7.63 8.20
N THR A 56 -1.53 -8.56 7.87
CA THR A 56 -1.71 -9.99 8.15
C THR A 56 -1.98 -10.26 9.63
N GLU A 57 -1.34 -9.51 10.53
CA GLU A 57 -1.57 -9.64 11.98
C GLU A 57 -3.02 -9.33 12.35
N THR A 58 -3.55 -8.21 11.85
CA THR A 58 -4.94 -7.83 12.08
C THR A 58 -5.91 -8.81 11.39
N GLY A 59 -5.59 -9.31 10.21
CA GLY A 59 -6.37 -10.37 9.55
C GLY A 59 -6.49 -11.62 10.40
N ARG A 60 -5.41 -12.05 11.05
CA ARG A 60 -5.44 -13.17 12.01
C ARG A 60 -6.35 -12.90 13.20
N ARG A 61 -6.46 -11.65 13.66
CA ARG A 61 -7.41 -11.29 14.74
C ARG A 61 -8.85 -11.49 14.29
N PHE A 62 -9.21 -11.09 13.08
CA PHE A 62 -10.55 -11.33 12.53
C PHE A 62 -10.92 -12.81 12.42
N LEU A 63 -9.96 -13.68 12.07
CA LEU A 63 -10.20 -15.13 12.11
C LEU A 63 -10.49 -15.62 13.53
N ARG A 64 -9.77 -15.10 14.55
CA ARG A 64 -10.05 -15.42 15.96
C ARG A 64 -11.42 -14.89 16.39
N TYR A 65 -11.76 -13.65 16.07
CA TYR A 65 -13.07 -13.07 16.38
C TYR A 65 -14.22 -13.87 15.76
N ALA A 66 -14.04 -14.39 14.54
CA ALA A 66 -15.02 -15.27 13.93
C ALA A 66 -15.16 -16.60 14.69
N ALA A 67 -14.04 -17.20 15.10
CA ALA A 67 -14.03 -18.43 15.89
C ALA A 67 -14.67 -18.23 17.28
N ASP A 68 -14.42 -17.09 17.91
CA ASP A 68 -14.91 -16.74 19.26
C ASP A 68 -16.36 -16.21 19.26
N SER A 69 -17.00 -16.13 18.09
CA SER A 69 -18.38 -15.62 17.96
C SER A 69 -19.30 -16.61 17.24
N ASN A 70 -19.75 -16.30 16.05
CA ASN A 70 -20.75 -17.06 15.29
C ASN A 70 -20.18 -17.82 14.07
N LEU A 71 -18.87 -17.99 13.98
CA LEU A 71 -18.18 -18.61 12.84
C LEU A 71 -18.45 -17.88 11.52
N LYS A 72 -18.63 -16.56 11.57
CA LYS A 72 -18.87 -15.74 10.37
C LYS A 72 -17.81 -15.93 9.29
N LYS A 73 -18.20 -15.74 8.05
CA LYS A 73 -17.25 -15.75 6.93
C LYS A 73 -16.26 -14.57 7.07
N VAL A 74 -14.97 -14.87 6.91
CA VAL A 74 -13.91 -13.86 6.89
C VAL A 74 -13.20 -13.90 5.54
N VAL A 75 -13.18 -12.76 4.84
CA VAL A 75 -12.41 -12.54 3.62
C VAL A 75 -11.26 -11.61 3.96
N LEU A 76 -10.03 -12.00 3.62
CA LEU A 76 -8.83 -11.26 3.97
C LEU A 76 -8.08 -10.85 2.71
N GLU A 77 -7.82 -9.54 2.61
CA GLU A 77 -6.87 -8.93 1.69
C GLU A 77 -5.71 -8.36 2.50
N CYS A 78 -4.55 -8.95 2.35
CA CYS A 78 -3.38 -8.59 3.15
C CYS A 78 -2.23 -8.13 2.25
N GLY A 79 -1.22 -7.49 2.86
CA GLY A 79 -0.03 -7.05 2.16
C GLY A 79 0.83 -8.22 1.67
N GLY A 80 1.73 -7.92 0.74
CA GLY A 80 2.63 -8.88 0.13
C GLY A 80 3.98 -8.26 -0.22
N LYS A 81 4.83 -9.10 -0.83
CA LYS A 81 6.08 -8.71 -1.47
C LYS A 81 6.09 -9.29 -2.87
N ASN A 82 5.32 -8.64 -3.77
CA ASN A 82 5.10 -9.15 -5.11
C ASN A 82 6.35 -8.99 -5.98
N PRO A 83 6.78 -10.03 -6.70
CA PRO A 83 7.86 -9.91 -7.67
C PRO A 83 7.34 -9.39 -9.02
N ALA A 84 8.13 -8.55 -9.68
CA ALA A 84 8.09 -8.37 -11.12
C ALA A 84 9.16 -9.25 -11.75
N ILE A 85 8.84 -9.97 -12.80
CA ILE A 85 9.75 -10.88 -13.49
C ILE A 85 9.93 -10.39 -14.92
N VAL A 86 11.17 -10.20 -15.34
CA VAL A 86 11.53 -9.78 -16.72
C VAL A 86 12.45 -10.81 -17.30
N MET A 87 12.00 -11.46 -18.39
CA MET A 87 12.75 -12.46 -19.11
C MET A 87 13.55 -11.84 -20.27
N ASP A 88 14.41 -12.64 -20.88
CA ASP A 88 15.31 -12.23 -21.97
C ASP A 88 14.60 -11.87 -23.27
N ASP A 89 13.37 -12.36 -23.46
CA ASP A 89 12.52 -12.07 -24.62
C ASP A 89 11.67 -10.79 -24.50
N ALA A 90 11.91 -9.96 -23.48
CA ALA A 90 11.20 -8.71 -23.30
C ALA A 90 11.53 -7.69 -24.41
N GLU A 91 10.57 -7.38 -25.29
CA GLU A 91 10.80 -6.60 -26.50
C GLU A 91 10.94 -5.08 -26.27
N ASN A 92 10.07 -4.48 -25.43
CA ASN A 92 10.03 -3.03 -25.22
C ASN A 92 10.50 -2.65 -23.81
N LEU A 93 11.81 -2.55 -23.62
CA LEU A 93 12.40 -2.26 -22.31
C LEU A 93 12.06 -0.86 -21.77
N ASP A 94 11.68 0.11 -22.60
CA ASP A 94 11.23 1.42 -22.12
C ASP A 94 9.85 1.34 -21.48
N LEU A 95 8.95 0.59 -22.09
CA LEU A 95 7.62 0.33 -21.52
C LEU A 95 7.72 -0.58 -20.27
N VAL A 96 8.59 -1.59 -20.30
CA VAL A 96 8.88 -2.44 -19.14
C VAL A 96 9.36 -1.60 -17.97
N ALA A 97 10.33 -0.69 -18.17
CA ALA A 97 10.85 0.19 -17.13
C ALA A 97 9.74 1.11 -16.57
N GLU A 98 8.86 1.61 -17.41
CA GLU A 98 7.71 2.41 -16.98
C GLU A 98 6.76 1.64 -16.08
N HIS A 99 6.36 0.45 -16.49
CA HIS A 99 5.48 -0.39 -15.69
C HIS A 99 6.11 -0.84 -14.38
N LEU A 100 7.41 -1.14 -14.38
CA LEU A 100 8.14 -1.50 -13.16
C LEU A 100 8.15 -0.36 -12.14
N VAL A 101 8.48 0.86 -12.59
CA VAL A 101 8.53 2.04 -11.71
C VAL A 101 7.13 2.40 -11.20
N ASN A 102 6.13 2.43 -12.08
CA ASN A 102 4.75 2.68 -11.68
C ASN A 102 4.24 1.60 -10.72
N GLY A 103 4.48 0.34 -11.01
CA GLY A 103 4.03 -0.78 -10.17
C GLY A 103 4.71 -0.84 -8.80
N ALA A 104 5.94 -0.34 -8.69
CA ALA A 104 6.69 -0.33 -7.44
C ALA A 104 6.35 0.88 -6.55
N PHE A 105 6.18 2.07 -7.14
CA PHE A 105 6.20 3.32 -6.39
C PHE A 105 4.88 4.08 -6.36
N TRP A 106 3.91 3.71 -7.20
CA TRP A 106 2.60 4.33 -7.15
C TRP A 106 2.03 4.30 -5.71
N ASN A 107 1.40 5.40 -5.30
CA ASN A 107 0.90 5.58 -3.94
C ASN A 107 1.97 5.35 -2.86
N MET A 108 3.13 5.99 -3.03
CA MET A 108 4.30 5.91 -2.13
C MET A 108 4.83 4.47 -1.91
N GLY A 109 4.53 3.55 -2.84
CA GLY A 109 4.89 2.12 -2.70
C GLY A 109 4.07 1.36 -1.65
N GLU A 110 3.01 1.96 -1.12
CA GLU A 110 2.16 1.38 -0.05
C GLU A 110 1.05 0.48 -0.58
N ASN A 111 0.96 0.30 -1.90
CA ASN A 111 -0.05 -0.56 -2.50
C ASN A 111 0.18 -2.03 -2.12
N CYS A 112 -0.88 -2.76 -1.77
CA CYS A 112 -0.79 -4.19 -1.44
C CYS A 112 -0.28 -5.05 -2.61
N SER A 113 -0.46 -4.59 -3.85
CA SER A 113 0.02 -5.22 -5.08
C SER A 113 1.34 -4.62 -5.60
N ALA A 114 2.01 -3.72 -4.85
CA ALA A 114 3.26 -3.11 -5.30
C ALA A 114 4.31 -4.17 -5.64
N THR A 115 4.94 -4.04 -6.80
CA THR A 115 6.01 -4.94 -7.27
C THR A 115 7.33 -4.55 -6.59
N SER A 116 7.43 -4.91 -5.31
CA SER A 116 8.55 -4.52 -4.43
C SER A 116 9.82 -5.34 -4.62
N ARG A 117 9.84 -6.28 -5.56
CA ARG A 117 11.00 -7.07 -5.96
C ARG A 117 11.07 -7.17 -7.48
N LEU A 118 12.26 -7.00 -8.02
CA LEU A 118 12.54 -7.22 -9.43
C LEU A 118 13.42 -8.47 -9.59
N ILE A 119 12.95 -9.42 -10.37
CA ILE A 119 13.72 -10.58 -10.84
C ILE A 119 13.93 -10.38 -12.33
N VAL A 120 15.16 -10.17 -12.74
CA VAL A 120 15.50 -9.86 -14.12
C VAL A 120 16.50 -10.87 -14.66
N HIS A 121 16.26 -11.35 -15.89
CA HIS A 121 17.21 -12.20 -16.60
C HIS A 121 18.51 -11.43 -16.85
N GLU A 122 19.68 -12.10 -16.71
CA GLU A 122 20.97 -11.41 -16.79
C GLU A 122 21.22 -10.75 -18.14
N ASP A 123 20.76 -11.34 -19.24
CA ASP A 123 20.97 -10.83 -20.61
C ASP A 123 20.28 -9.49 -20.87
N VAL A 124 19.18 -9.17 -20.17
CA VAL A 124 18.47 -7.89 -20.33
C VAL A 124 18.77 -6.89 -19.21
N ARG A 125 19.44 -7.33 -18.15
CA ARG A 125 19.72 -6.51 -16.96
C ARG A 125 20.48 -5.23 -17.31
N GLU A 126 21.58 -5.34 -18.06
CA GLU A 126 22.44 -4.20 -18.42
C GLU A 126 21.70 -3.15 -19.27
N ALA A 127 20.77 -3.57 -20.12
CA ALA A 127 19.96 -2.68 -20.94
C ALA A 127 18.77 -2.07 -20.20
N LEU A 128 18.19 -2.79 -19.25
CA LEU A 128 16.98 -2.40 -18.52
C LEU A 128 17.28 -1.46 -17.34
N MET A 129 18.33 -1.74 -16.56
CA MET A 129 18.63 -1.00 -15.34
C MET A 129 18.81 0.51 -15.53
N PRO A 130 19.55 1.01 -16.54
CA PRO A 130 19.65 2.45 -16.78
C PRO A 130 18.31 3.11 -17.06
N LYS A 131 17.39 2.41 -17.72
CA LYS A 131 16.05 2.91 -18.05
C LYS A 131 15.17 3.03 -16.80
N ILE A 132 15.21 2.04 -15.91
CA ILE A 132 14.54 2.08 -14.61
C ILE A 132 15.07 3.25 -13.79
N LEU A 133 16.39 3.37 -13.63
CA LEU A 133 17.01 4.42 -12.83
C LEU A 133 16.72 5.83 -13.36
N ALA A 134 16.67 6.01 -14.69
CA ALA A 134 16.26 7.27 -15.29
C ALA A 134 14.84 7.65 -14.91
N ARG A 135 13.88 6.72 -15.06
CA ARG A 135 12.48 6.95 -14.70
C ARG A 135 12.27 7.21 -13.22
N VAL A 136 12.99 6.48 -12.33
CA VAL A 136 12.92 6.72 -10.88
C VAL A 136 13.36 8.14 -10.53
N ARG A 137 14.42 8.67 -11.20
CA ARG A 137 14.89 10.05 -10.98
C ARG A 137 13.90 11.12 -11.44
N ASP A 138 13.03 10.80 -12.38
CA ASP A 138 12.00 11.72 -12.87
C ASP A 138 10.81 11.84 -11.90
N TRP A 139 10.67 10.89 -10.96
CA TRP A 139 9.60 10.93 -9.97
C TRP A 139 9.87 12.00 -8.91
N ARG A 140 8.90 12.87 -8.71
CA ARG A 140 8.97 13.98 -7.77
C ARG A 140 8.04 13.76 -6.60
N MET A 141 8.50 14.18 -5.43
CA MET A 141 7.70 14.24 -4.21
C MET A 141 7.34 15.68 -3.91
N GLY A 142 6.17 15.88 -3.33
CA GLY A 142 5.73 17.20 -2.90
C GLY A 142 4.25 17.25 -2.55
N ASP A 143 3.70 18.45 -2.63
CA ASP A 143 2.28 18.68 -2.37
C ASP A 143 1.41 17.78 -3.26
N PRO A 144 0.53 16.94 -2.68
CA PRO A 144 -0.35 16.04 -3.45
C PRO A 144 -1.38 16.79 -4.31
N LEU A 145 -1.60 18.08 -4.08
CA LEU A 145 -2.46 18.91 -4.92
C LEU A 145 -1.74 19.51 -6.14
N ASP A 146 -0.43 19.42 -6.20
CA ASP A 146 0.35 19.78 -7.37
C ASP A 146 0.49 18.58 -8.32
N PRO A 147 -0.15 18.62 -9.51
CA PRO A 147 -0.13 17.50 -10.46
C PRO A 147 1.26 17.22 -11.06
N SER A 148 2.24 18.05 -10.82
CA SER A 148 3.63 17.80 -11.22
C SER A 148 4.36 16.83 -10.29
N ASN A 149 3.82 16.56 -9.11
CA ASN A 149 4.33 15.61 -8.14
C ASN A 149 3.71 14.21 -8.35
N HIS A 150 4.53 13.19 -8.20
CA HIS A 150 4.11 11.79 -8.32
C HIS A 150 3.80 11.16 -6.97
N LEU A 151 4.43 11.65 -5.91
CA LEU A 151 4.38 11.10 -4.56
C LEU A 151 4.05 12.19 -3.54
N GLY A 152 3.15 11.88 -2.61
CA GLY A 152 2.84 12.69 -1.45
C GLY A 152 3.64 12.29 -0.21
N SER A 153 3.22 12.82 0.94
CA SER A 153 3.79 12.45 2.24
C SER A 153 3.30 11.08 2.73
N LEU A 154 4.09 10.42 3.56
CA LEU A 154 3.63 9.31 4.39
C LEU A 154 2.55 9.79 5.38
N ILE A 155 1.74 8.85 5.88
CA ILE A 155 0.54 9.18 6.65
C ILE A 155 0.82 9.88 7.99
N ASP A 156 1.91 9.51 8.66
CA ASP A 156 2.30 10.07 9.96
C ASP A 156 3.77 9.79 10.30
N ASP A 157 4.23 10.41 11.40
CA ASP A 157 5.61 10.30 11.90
C ASP A 157 5.96 8.86 12.32
N GLU A 158 5.02 8.10 12.85
CA GLU A 158 5.23 6.71 13.27
C GLU A 158 5.54 5.83 12.05
N HIS A 159 4.79 6.02 10.97
CA HIS A 159 5.05 5.31 9.73
C HIS A 159 6.36 5.74 9.08
N CYS A 160 6.67 7.03 9.11
CA CYS A 160 7.94 7.57 8.65
C CYS A 160 9.13 6.97 9.41
N ALA A 161 9.06 6.91 10.73
CA ALA A 161 10.08 6.28 11.57
C ALA A 161 10.27 4.79 11.25
N LYS A 162 9.17 4.08 10.99
CA LYS A 162 9.20 2.67 10.58
C LYS A 162 9.91 2.48 9.24
N VAL A 163 9.59 3.29 8.23
CA VAL A 163 10.24 3.24 6.91
C VAL A 163 11.73 3.56 7.05
N SER A 164 12.07 4.61 7.80
CA SER A 164 13.47 4.99 8.08
C SER A 164 14.26 3.86 8.73
N GLY A 165 13.63 3.12 9.65
CA GLY A 165 14.25 1.95 10.29
C GLY A 165 14.59 0.85 9.28
N TYR A 166 13.68 0.55 8.35
CA TYR A 166 13.97 -0.41 7.29
C TYR A 166 15.08 0.05 6.34
N LEU A 167 15.12 1.34 6.00
CA LEU A 167 16.20 1.90 5.18
C LEU A 167 17.56 1.76 5.85
N ALA A 168 17.64 2.05 7.15
CA ALA A 168 18.87 1.92 7.92
C ALA A 168 19.35 0.46 8.03
N GLU A 169 18.43 -0.50 8.14
CA GLU A 169 18.79 -1.93 8.13
C GLU A 169 19.26 -2.38 6.75
N ALA A 170 18.56 -1.99 5.72
CA ALA A 170 18.87 -2.37 4.35
C ALA A 170 20.25 -1.86 3.91
N GLY A 171 20.64 -0.65 4.29
CA GLY A 171 21.99 -0.08 4.00
C GLY A 171 23.18 -0.87 4.54
N LYS A 172 22.94 -1.88 5.38
CA LYS A 172 24.02 -2.70 5.97
C LYS A 172 24.52 -3.85 5.09
N GLY A 173 23.86 -4.20 4.03
CA GLY A 173 24.23 -5.38 3.25
C GLY A 173 23.92 -5.36 1.77
N VAL A 174 23.40 -4.24 1.25
CA VAL A 174 23.00 -4.09 -0.15
C VAL A 174 23.42 -2.73 -0.70
N GLU A 175 23.64 -2.67 -1.99
CA GLU A 175 23.95 -1.44 -2.70
C GLU A 175 22.68 -0.60 -2.88
N THR A 176 22.74 0.68 -2.51
CA THR A 176 21.66 1.65 -2.78
C THR A 176 21.97 2.34 -4.12
N LEU A 177 21.15 2.07 -5.13
CA LEU A 177 21.35 2.64 -6.47
C LEU A 177 20.78 4.06 -6.59
N VAL A 178 19.67 4.34 -5.90
CA VAL A 178 19.03 5.67 -5.91
C VAL A 178 18.11 5.82 -4.68
N GLY A 179 17.97 7.04 -4.16
CA GLY A 179 17.11 7.34 -3.00
C GLY A 179 17.72 6.94 -1.66
N GLY A 180 16.88 6.47 -0.74
CA GLY A 180 17.31 6.13 0.62
C GLY A 180 17.36 7.32 1.58
N THR A 181 16.81 8.48 1.20
CA THR A 181 16.73 9.68 2.03
C THR A 181 15.31 9.89 2.56
N VAL A 182 15.24 10.53 3.74
CA VAL A 182 13.98 10.93 4.36
C VAL A 182 14.06 12.42 4.66
N GLU A 183 13.11 13.19 4.16
CA GLU A 183 12.99 14.63 4.40
C GLU A 183 11.63 14.92 5.03
N GLY A 184 11.60 15.17 6.35
CA GLY A 184 10.34 15.32 7.09
C GLY A 184 9.47 14.07 6.99
N ASN A 185 8.19 14.23 6.68
CA ASN A 185 7.26 13.11 6.44
C ASN A 185 7.28 12.60 4.99
N TYR A 186 8.22 13.07 4.18
CA TYR A 186 8.47 12.56 2.85
C TYR A 186 9.61 11.55 2.89
N SER A 187 9.34 10.32 2.53
CA SER A 187 10.37 9.29 2.41
C SER A 187 10.56 8.93 0.95
N VAL A 188 11.80 9.09 0.47
CA VAL A 188 12.22 8.54 -0.81
C VAL A 188 12.91 7.21 -0.55
N SER A 189 12.13 6.17 -0.43
CA SER A 189 12.67 4.83 -0.39
C SER A 189 12.61 4.17 -1.76
N TYR A 190 13.50 4.57 -2.64
CA TYR A 190 13.75 3.88 -3.91
C TYR A 190 14.93 2.94 -3.76
N THR A 191 14.94 2.15 -2.72
CA THR A 191 16.06 1.31 -2.40
C THR A 191 15.76 -0.13 -2.66
N HIS A 192 16.76 -0.80 -3.12
CA HIS A 192 16.93 -2.24 -3.17
C HIS A 192 16.36 -2.90 -4.42
N LEU A 193 17.07 -2.67 -5.50
CA LEU A 193 17.11 -3.61 -6.63
C LEU A 193 18.27 -4.57 -6.45
#